data_d2bf96d51bcf5be3ac52a4bb96a5bc23
#
_entry.id   d2bf96d51bcf5be3ac52a4bb96a5bc23
#
_cell.length_a   1.000
_cell.length_b   1.000
_cell.length_c   1.000
_cell.angle_alpha   90.00
_cell.angle_beta   90.00
_cell.angle_gamma   90.00
#
_symmetry.space_group_name_H-M   'P 1'
#
loop_
_entity.id
_entity.type
_entity.pdbx_description
1 polymer ?
#
loop_
_entity_poly.entity_id
_entity_poly.type
_entity_poly.pdbx_seq_one_letter_code
_entity_poly.pdbx_strand_id
1 'polypeptide(L)'
;MPQHARRLKIRRKDLRKPDEFETLTGQTLAWAGEHLPVVYGLVALAVVVLVGSLAVGRWRTSRNEAAAVAFRSAQARFDEGKFQDAAQDFAYVVERYPGAPFGRLAVLYRAHALARQGDQAAAATAYGEYLASAAVPVYLHQEALVGLARAKEAAGDMAGALDAYTQAGALPGAYRDDALLSAARLEQAAGHAERAQAIYAGLLKDAADPATKAFVAAKVPGAARPTGGAAEGTADSDPER
;
A
#
# COMPACT_ATOMS: atom_id res chain seq x y z
N MET A 1 -30.96 -20.06 58.59
CA MET A 1 -30.82 -18.60 58.78
C MET A 1 -31.49 -17.91 57.56
N PRO A 2 -32.58 -17.18 57.75
CA PRO A 2 -33.29 -16.55 56.65
C PRO A 2 -32.61 -15.21 56.28
N GLN A 3 -32.28 -15.04 55.03
CA GLN A 3 -31.74 -13.82 54.48
C GLN A 3 -32.86 -12.75 54.36
N HIS A 4 -32.71 -11.63 55.03
CA HIS A 4 -33.60 -10.48 54.96
C HIS A 4 -33.45 -9.81 53.61
N ALA A 5 -34.40 -10.00 52.71
CA ALA A 5 -34.57 -9.21 51.48
C ALA A 5 -34.86 -7.75 51.88
N ARG A 6 -33.93 -6.84 51.70
CA ARG A 6 -34.14 -5.39 51.84
C ARG A 6 -35.08 -4.93 50.71
N ARG A 7 -36.36 -4.71 51.05
CA ARG A 7 -37.31 -4.03 50.18
C ARG A 7 -36.87 -2.58 50.01
N LEU A 8 -36.34 -2.23 48.83
CA LEU A 8 -36.10 -0.85 48.44
C LEU A 8 -37.45 -0.10 48.45
N LYS A 9 -37.62 0.85 49.39
CA LYS A 9 -38.75 1.78 49.43
C LYS A 9 -38.53 2.82 48.34
N ILE A 10 -39.06 2.58 47.13
CA ILE A 10 -39.15 3.60 46.06
C ILE A 10 -40.11 4.66 46.53
N ARG A 11 -39.63 5.87 46.81
CA ARG A 11 -40.48 7.01 47.19
C ARG A 11 -41.33 7.41 45.98
N ARG A 12 -42.64 7.48 46.14
CA ARG A 12 -43.62 7.97 45.14
C ARG A 12 -43.27 9.34 44.53
N LYS A 13 -42.35 10.09 45.16
CA LYS A 13 -41.87 11.40 44.74
C LYS A 13 -40.85 11.32 43.59
N ASP A 14 -40.18 10.17 43.44
CA ASP A 14 -39.19 9.95 42.39
C ASP A 14 -39.82 9.50 41.05
N LEU A 15 -41.09 9.06 41.09
CA LEU A 15 -41.93 8.71 39.95
C LEU A 15 -42.62 9.91 39.28
N ARG A 16 -42.45 11.13 39.83
CA ARG A 16 -43.07 12.36 39.35
C ARG A 16 -42.08 13.36 38.74
N LYS A 17 -40.82 13.01 38.58
CA LYS A 17 -39.94 13.82 37.75
C LYS A 17 -40.30 13.54 36.30
N PRO A 18 -40.75 14.56 35.54
CA PRO A 18 -40.89 14.38 34.09
C PRO A 18 -39.53 13.89 33.58
N ASP A 19 -39.52 12.80 32.78
CA ASP A 19 -38.30 12.34 32.15
C ASP A 19 -37.64 13.54 31.43
N GLU A 20 -36.36 13.76 31.64
CA GLU A 20 -35.61 14.85 30.98
C GLU A 20 -35.78 14.78 29.48
N PHE A 21 -36.07 13.60 28.95
CA PHE A 21 -36.38 13.33 27.56
C PHE A 21 -37.76 13.88 27.16
N GLU A 22 -38.80 13.78 27.99
CA GLU A 22 -40.12 14.37 27.73
C GLU A 22 -40.10 15.90 27.74
N THR A 23 -39.30 16.49 28.64
CA THR A 23 -39.18 17.97 28.71
C THR A 23 -38.37 18.55 27.57
N LEU A 24 -37.29 17.87 27.12
CA LEU A 24 -36.51 18.31 25.95
C LEU A 24 -37.30 18.17 24.65
N THR A 25 -38.03 17.08 24.45
CA THR A 25 -38.86 16.90 23.26
C THR A 25 -40.02 17.86 23.20
N GLY A 26 -40.66 18.16 24.37
CA GLY A 26 -41.72 19.17 24.46
C GLY A 26 -41.24 20.58 24.15
N GLN A 27 -40.07 20.98 24.66
CA GLN A 27 -39.48 22.29 24.41
C GLN A 27 -39.03 22.46 22.94
N THR A 28 -38.44 21.43 22.34
CA THR A 28 -38.05 21.45 20.92
C THR A 28 -39.22 21.51 19.98
N LEU A 29 -40.31 20.79 20.27
CA LEU A 29 -41.57 20.86 19.49
C LEU A 29 -42.27 22.22 19.61
N ALA A 30 -42.33 22.82 20.81
CA ALA A 30 -42.87 24.14 21.01
C ALA A 30 -42.10 25.22 20.27
N TRP A 31 -40.76 25.18 20.39
CA TRP A 31 -39.87 26.09 19.64
C TRP A 31 -40.01 25.92 18.12
N ALA A 32 -40.08 24.68 17.62
CA ALA A 32 -40.28 24.40 16.20
C ALA A 32 -41.64 24.94 15.68
N GLY A 33 -42.69 24.89 16.50
CA GLY A 33 -43.99 25.44 16.17
C GLY A 33 -43.98 26.98 16.04
N GLU A 34 -43.19 27.66 16.88
CA GLU A 34 -43.03 29.12 16.84
C GLU A 34 -42.11 29.58 15.68
N HIS A 35 -41.19 28.71 15.21
CA HIS A 35 -40.19 29.05 14.22
C HIS A 35 -40.30 28.23 12.92
N LEU A 36 -41.53 27.98 12.46
CA LEU A 36 -41.83 27.19 11.25
C LEU A 36 -40.96 27.57 10.02
N PRO A 37 -40.74 28.87 9.71
CA PRO A 37 -39.89 29.20 8.55
C PRO A 37 -38.41 28.73 8.69
N VAL A 38 -37.88 28.76 9.91
CA VAL A 38 -36.53 28.28 10.20
C VAL A 38 -36.45 26.77 10.08
N VAL A 39 -37.46 26.06 10.60
CA VAL A 39 -37.57 24.60 10.49
C VAL A 39 -37.66 24.17 9.03
N TYR A 40 -38.51 24.82 8.22
CA TYR A 40 -38.58 24.54 6.78
C TYR A 40 -37.25 24.82 6.07
N GLY A 41 -36.54 25.90 6.44
CA GLY A 41 -35.22 26.23 5.91
C GLY A 41 -34.16 25.15 6.23
N LEU A 42 -34.15 24.65 7.46
CA LEU A 42 -33.26 23.57 7.89
C LEU A 42 -33.56 22.25 7.20
N VAL A 43 -34.85 21.91 7.06
CA VAL A 43 -35.29 20.70 6.35
C VAL A 43 -34.92 20.80 4.86
N ALA A 44 -35.16 21.93 4.22
CA ALA A 44 -34.78 22.15 2.83
C ALA A 44 -33.27 22.03 2.63
N LEU A 45 -32.47 22.64 3.52
CA LEU A 45 -31.00 22.51 3.51
C LEU A 45 -30.60 21.05 3.67
N ALA A 46 -31.16 20.33 4.61
CA ALA A 46 -30.84 18.90 4.83
C ALA A 46 -31.15 18.06 3.58
N VAL A 47 -32.27 18.31 2.91
CA VAL A 47 -32.66 17.65 1.66
C VAL A 47 -31.65 17.97 0.55
N VAL A 48 -31.26 19.23 0.39
CA VAL A 48 -30.27 19.64 -0.62
C VAL A 48 -28.92 18.95 -0.36
N VAL A 49 -28.45 18.92 0.89
CA VAL A 49 -27.22 18.23 1.27
C VAL A 49 -27.33 16.72 1.00
N LEU A 50 -28.45 16.10 1.33
CA LEU A 50 -28.68 14.68 1.08
C LEU A 50 -28.66 14.35 -0.42
N VAL A 51 -29.44 15.09 -1.21
CA VAL A 51 -29.50 14.89 -2.67
C VAL A 51 -28.16 15.16 -3.32
N GLY A 52 -27.47 16.22 -2.90
CA GLY A 52 -26.13 16.56 -3.37
C GLY A 52 -25.11 15.46 -3.05
N SER A 53 -25.13 14.92 -1.82
CA SER A 53 -24.23 13.82 -1.42
C SER A 53 -24.49 12.53 -2.21
N LEU A 54 -25.76 12.19 -2.46
CA LEU A 54 -26.11 11.04 -3.29
C LEU A 54 -25.68 11.22 -4.75
N ALA A 55 -25.85 12.42 -5.31
CA ALA A 55 -25.43 12.72 -6.67
C ALA A 55 -23.90 12.62 -6.82
N VAL A 56 -23.15 13.21 -5.88
CA VAL A 56 -21.67 13.11 -5.82
C VAL A 56 -21.24 11.66 -5.63
N GLY A 57 -21.91 10.90 -4.77
CA GLY A 57 -21.62 9.47 -4.56
C GLY A 57 -21.78 8.66 -5.86
N ARG A 58 -22.90 8.81 -6.54
CA ARG A 58 -23.14 8.12 -7.83
C ARG A 58 -22.14 8.56 -8.91
N TRP A 59 -21.85 9.85 -9.00
CA TRP A 59 -20.87 10.35 -9.97
C TRP A 59 -19.47 9.75 -9.71
N ARG A 60 -19.02 9.70 -8.42
CA ARG A 60 -17.75 9.07 -8.05
C ARG A 60 -17.74 7.58 -8.40
N THR A 61 -18.81 6.84 -8.11
CA THR A 61 -18.93 5.41 -8.42
C THR A 61 -18.83 5.18 -9.93
N SER A 62 -19.63 5.88 -10.73
CA SER A 62 -19.60 5.76 -12.20
C SER A 62 -18.23 6.11 -12.77
N ARG A 63 -17.57 7.13 -12.23
CA ARG A 63 -16.23 7.52 -12.63
C ARG A 63 -15.18 6.48 -12.27
N ASN A 64 -15.30 5.85 -11.10
CA ASN A 64 -14.41 4.76 -10.67
C ASN A 64 -14.60 3.50 -11.54
N GLU A 65 -15.83 3.16 -11.89
CA GLU A 65 -16.14 2.05 -12.79
C GLU A 65 -15.55 2.27 -14.19
N ALA A 66 -15.70 3.48 -14.75
CA ALA A 66 -15.12 3.85 -16.02
C ALA A 66 -13.57 3.78 -15.98
N ALA A 67 -12.95 4.26 -14.89
CA ALA A 67 -11.50 4.15 -14.69
C ALA A 67 -11.06 2.69 -14.62
N ALA A 68 -11.81 1.82 -13.93
CA ALA A 68 -11.49 0.40 -13.83
C ALA A 68 -11.57 -0.33 -15.19
N VAL A 69 -12.55 0.03 -16.04
CA VAL A 69 -12.67 -0.53 -17.39
C VAL A 69 -11.49 -0.10 -18.25
N ALA A 70 -11.17 1.19 -18.27
CA ALA A 70 -10.05 1.73 -19.03
C ALA A 70 -8.70 1.14 -18.57
N PHE A 71 -8.49 1.01 -17.25
CA PHE A 71 -7.31 0.40 -16.67
C PHE A 71 -7.15 -1.07 -17.10
N ARG A 72 -8.22 -1.87 -17.06
CA ARG A 72 -8.17 -3.28 -17.48
C ARG A 72 -7.85 -3.43 -18.96
N SER A 73 -8.34 -2.51 -19.81
CA SER A 73 -7.96 -2.49 -21.23
C SER A 73 -6.47 -2.23 -21.43
N ALA A 74 -5.91 -1.26 -20.69
CA ALA A 74 -4.48 -0.98 -20.70
C ALA A 74 -3.66 -2.17 -20.19
N GLN A 75 -4.13 -2.81 -19.12
CA GLN A 75 -3.48 -3.99 -18.54
C GLN A 75 -3.47 -5.17 -19.53
N ALA A 76 -4.56 -5.41 -20.25
CA ALA A 76 -4.60 -6.46 -21.26
C ALA A 76 -3.51 -6.26 -22.33
N ARG A 77 -3.30 -5.03 -22.80
CA ARG A 77 -2.20 -4.71 -23.73
C ARG A 77 -0.82 -4.94 -23.12
N PHE A 78 -0.66 -4.59 -21.85
CA PHE A 78 0.57 -4.84 -21.12
C PHE A 78 0.87 -6.34 -21.04
N ASP A 79 -0.13 -7.16 -20.71
CA ASP A 79 -0.01 -8.63 -20.61
C ASP A 79 0.26 -9.29 -21.96
N GLU A 80 -0.24 -8.69 -23.06
CA GLU A 80 0.08 -9.07 -24.45
C GLU A 80 1.51 -8.66 -24.88
N GLY A 81 2.27 -7.96 -24.04
CA GLY A 81 3.60 -7.46 -24.37
C GLY A 81 3.62 -6.20 -25.23
N LYS A 82 2.47 -5.55 -25.49
CA LYS A 82 2.32 -4.30 -26.25
C LYS A 82 2.60 -3.10 -25.35
N PHE A 83 3.85 -3.00 -24.87
CA PHE A 83 4.21 -2.06 -23.81
C PHE A 83 4.06 -0.60 -24.21
N GLN A 84 4.32 -0.26 -25.45
CA GLN A 84 4.13 1.11 -25.96
C GLN A 84 2.66 1.52 -25.91
N ASP A 85 1.77 0.68 -26.42
CA ASP A 85 0.32 0.93 -26.42
C ASP A 85 -0.21 0.98 -24.99
N ALA A 86 0.24 0.04 -24.15
CA ALA A 86 -0.13 0.02 -22.75
C ALA A 86 0.28 1.29 -22.00
N ALA A 87 1.50 1.81 -22.25
CA ALA A 87 1.96 3.05 -21.64
C ALA A 87 1.09 4.25 -22.03
N GLN A 88 0.64 4.30 -23.28
CA GLN A 88 -0.28 5.35 -23.78
C GLN A 88 -1.67 5.21 -23.15
N ASP A 89 -2.19 3.99 -23.08
CA ASP A 89 -3.50 3.74 -22.47
C ASP A 89 -3.49 4.04 -20.97
N PHE A 90 -2.42 3.68 -20.25
CA PHE A 90 -2.29 4.05 -18.85
C PHE A 90 -2.16 5.58 -18.69
N ALA A 91 -1.47 6.28 -19.59
CA ALA A 91 -1.43 7.74 -19.58
C ALA A 91 -2.83 8.34 -19.75
N TYR A 92 -3.64 7.81 -20.66
CA TYR A 92 -5.04 8.21 -20.80
C TYR A 92 -5.84 8.01 -19.51
N VAL A 93 -5.65 6.87 -18.80
CA VAL A 93 -6.33 6.63 -17.53
C VAL A 93 -5.92 7.65 -16.47
N VAL A 94 -4.62 7.98 -16.39
CA VAL A 94 -4.09 9.00 -15.45
C VAL A 94 -4.72 10.36 -15.70
N GLU A 95 -4.77 10.79 -16.95
CA GLU A 95 -5.29 12.12 -17.34
C GLU A 95 -6.82 12.21 -17.16
N ARG A 96 -7.53 11.15 -17.54
CA ARG A 96 -8.99 11.16 -17.53
C ARG A 96 -9.60 10.94 -16.14
N TYR A 97 -8.89 10.21 -15.26
CA TYR A 97 -9.39 9.78 -13.95
C TYR A 97 -8.40 10.03 -12.80
N PRO A 98 -7.82 11.25 -12.67
CA PRO A 98 -6.71 11.50 -11.73
C PRO A 98 -7.05 11.26 -10.26
N GLY A 99 -8.32 11.38 -9.87
CA GLY A 99 -8.76 11.16 -8.49
C GLY A 99 -9.27 9.74 -8.20
N ALA A 100 -9.42 8.90 -9.21
CA ALA A 100 -9.90 7.53 -9.04
C ALA A 100 -8.77 6.60 -8.54
N PRO A 101 -9.08 5.55 -7.77
CA PRO A 101 -8.09 4.57 -7.33
C PRO A 101 -7.31 3.97 -8.51
N PHE A 102 -7.99 3.58 -9.59
CA PHE A 102 -7.35 3.06 -10.80
C PHE A 102 -6.57 4.12 -11.58
N GLY A 103 -6.95 5.41 -11.48
CA GLY A 103 -6.17 6.51 -12.05
C GLY A 103 -4.79 6.64 -11.38
N ARG A 104 -4.75 6.54 -10.05
CA ARG A 104 -3.49 6.54 -9.30
C ARG A 104 -2.65 5.28 -9.59
N LEU A 105 -3.28 4.11 -9.64
CA LEU A 105 -2.60 2.86 -9.96
C LEU A 105 -2.04 2.87 -11.39
N ALA A 106 -2.73 3.52 -12.32
CA ALA A 106 -2.29 3.67 -13.70
C ALA A 106 -0.95 4.41 -13.84
N VAL A 107 -0.60 5.32 -12.89
CA VAL A 107 0.74 5.96 -12.89
C VAL A 107 1.84 4.90 -12.69
N LEU A 108 1.65 3.98 -11.74
CA LEU A 108 2.60 2.90 -11.48
C LEU A 108 2.71 1.94 -12.67
N TYR A 109 1.58 1.52 -13.23
CA TYR A 109 1.57 0.61 -14.37
C TYR A 109 2.10 1.26 -15.66
N ARG A 110 1.91 2.58 -15.84
CA ARG A 110 2.58 3.34 -16.90
C ARG A 110 4.10 3.28 -16.75
N ALA A 111 4.61 3.43 -15.52
CA ALA A 111 6.04 3.32 -15.24
C ALA A 111 6.56 1.91 -15.59
N HIS A 112 5.83 0.86 -15.19
CA HIS A 112 6.17 -0.52 -15.57
C HIS A 112 6.18 -0.72 -17.10
N ALA A 113 5.19 -0.18 -17.82
CA ALA A 113 5.10 -0.30 -19.27
C ALA A 113 6.28 0.41 -19.96
N LEU A 114 6.63 1.61 -19.52
CA LEU A 114 7.79 2.35 -20.03
C LEU A 114 9.11 1.61 -19.77
N ALA A 115 9.29 1.04 -18.56
CA ALA A 115 10.47 0.25 -18.24
C ALA A 115 10.56 -1.00 -19.12
N ARG A 116 9.45 -1.69 -19.38
CA ARG A 116 9.41 -2.87 -20.26
C ARG A 116 9.58 -2.53 -21.72
N GLN A 117 9.19 -1.34 -22.13
CA GLN A 117 9.45 -0.78 -23.47
C GLN A 117 10.95 -0.45 -23.68
N GLY A 118 11.70 -0.24 -22.60
CA GLY A 118 13.11 0.17 -22.63
C GLY A 118 13.33 1.66 -22.40
N ASP A 119 12.28 2.47 -22.26
CA ASP A 119 12.40 3.90 -21.96
C ASP A 119 12.61 4.10 -20.45
N GLN A 120 13.86 3.86 -20.01
CA GLN A 120 14.22 3.88 -18.60
C GLN A 120 14.13 5.28 -17.99
N ALA A 121 14.41 6.32 -18.77
CA ALA A 121 14.34 7.71 -18.28
C ALA A 121 12.89 8.12 -18.01
N ALA A 122 11.98 7.83 -18.94
CA ALA A 122 10.55 8.08 -18.74
C ALA A 122 9.97 7.20 -17.63
N ALA A 123 10.40 5.94 -17.51
CA ALA A 123 10.01 5.05 -16.44
C ALA A 123 10.42 5.61 -15.07
N ALA A 124 11.67 6.06 -14.91
CA ALA A 124 12.14 6.66 -13.66
C ALA A 124 11.33 7.89 -13.27
N THR A 125 10.99 8.75 -14.25
CA THR A 125 10.11 9.90 -14.04
C THR A 125 8.73 9.46 -13.53
N ALA A 126 8.10 8.50 -14.20
CA ALA A 126 6.76 8.02 -13.84
C ALA A 126 6.72 7.33 -12.46
N TYR A 127 7.76 6.56 -12.09
CA TYR A 127 7.89 6.03 -10.72
C TYR A 127 8.01 7.16 -9.70
N GLY A 128 8.80 8.20 -9.99
CA GLY A 128 8.92 9.39 -9.13
C GLY A 128 7.58 10.10 -8.94
N GLU A 129 6.80 10.29 -10.01
CA GLU A 129 5.44 10.84 -9.96
C GLU A 129 4.53 10.01 -9.03
N TYR A 130 4.59 8.68 -9.15
CA TYR A 130 3.81 7.80 -8.29
C TYR A 130 4.21 7.93 -6.82
N LEU A 131 5.51 7.92 -6.52
CA LEU A 131 6.05 8.05 -5.16
C LEU A 131 5.73 9.41 -4.51
N ALA A 132 5.64 10.48 -5.31
CA ALA A 132 5.24 11.79 -4.84
C ALA A 132 3.75 11.92 -4.52
N SER A 133 2.93 10.94 -4.93
CA SER A 133 1.48 10.97 -4.69
C SER A 133 1.17 10.63 -3.23
N ALA A 134 0.16 11.33 -2.66
CA ALA A 134 -0.30 11.04 -1.30
C ALA A 134 -1.03 9.68 -1.21
N ALA A 135 -0.90 9.01 -0.07
CA ALA A 135 -1.62 7.78 0.27
C ALA A 135 -1.31 6.56 -0.62
N VAL A 136 -0.03 6.29 -0.85
CA VAL A 136 0.44 5.05 -1.49
C VAL A 136 0.51 3.94 -0.42
N PRO A 137 -0.11 2.76 -0.64
CA PRO A 137 0.08 1.61 0.22
C PRO A 137 1.56 1.20 0.32
N VAL A 138 2.03 0.80 1.51
CA VAL A 138 3.45 0.53 1.78
C VAL A 138 4.05 -0.48 0.79
N TYR A 139 3.33 -1.54 0.43
CA TYR A 139 3.81 -2.56 -0.51
C TYR A 139 3.97 -2.01 -1.95
N LEU A 140 3.06 -1.14 -2.42
CA LEU A 140 3.19 -0.48 -3.72
C LEU A 140 4.26 0.61 -3.70
N HIS A 141 4.46 1.26 -2.55
CA HIS A 141 5.55 2.22 -2.37
C HIS A 141 6.91 1.54 -2.49
N GLN A 142 7.07 0.38 -1.84
CA GLN A 142 8.30 -0.41 -1.92
C GLN A 142 8.54 -0.94 -3.35
N GLU A 143 7.49 -1.44 -4.02
CA GLU A 143 7.56 -1.88 -5.43
C GLU A 143 7.98 -0.73 -6.36
N ALA A 144 7.38 0.46 -6.19
CA ALA A 144 7.70 1.64 -6.99
C ALA A 144 9.15 2.11 -6.77
N LEU A 145 9.67 2.06 -5.52
CA LEU A 145 11.06 2.37 -5.21
C LEU A 145 12.02 1.40 -5.90
N VAL A 146 11.71 0.10 -5.88
CA VAL A 146 12.53 -0.91 -6.58
C VAL A 146 12.46 -0.71 -8.10
N GLY A 147 11.29 -0.38 -8.64
CA GLY A 147 11.10 -0.03 -10.06
C GLY A 147 11.92 1.21 -10.45
N LEU A 148 11.85 2.27 -9.64
CA LEU A 148 12.65 3.49 -9.80
C LEU A 148 14.15 3.18 -9.78
N ALA A 149 14.59 2.38 -8.81
CA ALA A 149 16.00 2.01 -8.68
C ALA A 149 16.52 1.28 -9.93
N ARG A 150 15.77 0.29 -10.41
CA ARG A 150 16.10 -0.47 -11.63
C ARG A 150 16.13 0.41 -12.87
N ALA A 151 15.15 1.31 -13.01
CA ALA A 151 15.09 2.24 -14.14
C ALA A 151 16.29 3.21 -14.13
N LYS A 152 16.65 3.76 -12.96
CA LYS A 152 17.83 4.62 -12.80
C LYS A 152 19.13 3.87 -13.07
N GLU A 153 19.27 2.64 -12.56
CA GLU A 153 20.41 1.80 -12.82
C GLU A 153 20.59 1.53 -14.33
N ALA A 154 19.52 1.15 -15.01
CA ALA A 154 19.53 0.92 -16.46
C ALA A 154 19.79 2.19 -17.27
N ALA A 155 19.42 3.36 -16.75
CA ALA A 155 19.74 4.66 -17.33
C ALA A 155 21.16 5.15 -17.00
N GLY A 156 21.92 4.43 -16.17
CA GLY A 156 23.30 4.80 -15.76
C GLY A 156 23.38 5.71 -14.55
N ASP A 157 22.25 6.08 -13.92
CA ASP A 157 22.21 6.84 -12.65
C ASP A 157 22.42 5.89 -11.46
N MET A 158 23.66 5.45 -11.25
CA MET A 158 24.01 4.50 -10.18
C MET A 158 23.78 5.08 -8.78
N ALA A 159 24.03 6.38 -8.61
CA ALA A 159 23.84 7.04 -7.31
C ALA A 159 22.34 7.13 -6.95
N GLY A 160 21.51 7.54 -7.90
CA GLY A 160 20.08 7.57 -7.70
C GLY A 160 19.45 6.18 -7.57
N ALA A 161 20.01 5.15 -8.22
CA ALA A 161 19.59 3.77 -8.06
C ALA A 161 19.90 3.26 -6.65
N LEU A 162 21.11 3.51 -6.14
CA LEU A 162 21.53 3.14 -4.79
C LEU A 162 20.63 3.79 -3.72
N ASP A 163 20.33 5.07 -3.86
CA ASP A 163 19.42 5.79 -2.95
C ASP A 163 18.04 5.13 -2.95
N ALA A 164 17.44 4.87 -4.10
CA ALA A 164 16.12 4.25 -4.20
C ALA A 164 16.09 2.81 -3.66
N TYR A 165 17.14 1.98 -3.92
CA TYR A 165 17.26 0.66 -3.31
C TYR A 165 17.38 0.73 -1.79
N THR A 166 18.16 1.68 -1.27
CA THR A 166 18.31 1.88 0.18
C THR A 166 16.99 2.25 0.84
N GLN A 167 16.24 3.16 0.22
CA GLN A 167 14.90 3.52 0.69
C GLN A 167 13.95 2.31 0.67
N ALA A 168 13.94 1.51 -0.40
CA ALA A 168 13.13 0.30 -0.49
C ALA A 168 13.51 -0.73 0.59
N GLY A 169 14.80 -0.89 0.84
CA GLY A 169 15.36 -1.80 1.85
C GLY A 169 15.08 -1.37 3.29
N ALA A 170 14.80 -0.08 3.53
CA ALA A 170 14.39 0.43 4.84
C ALA A 170 12.92 0.12 5.18
N LEU A 171 12.09 -0.19 4.17
CA LEU A 171 10.69 -0.52 4.36
C LEU A 171 10.50 -2.02 4.63
N PRO A 172 9.58 -2.39 5.54
CA PRO A 172 9.21 -3.79 5.71
C PRO A 172 8.38 -4.26 4.49
N GLY A 173 8.67 -5.47 3.99
CA GLY A 173 7.90 -6.03 2.86
C GLY A 173 8.72 -7.02 2.04
N ALA A 174 8.08 -7.57 1.02
CA ALA A 174 8.62 -8.64 0.20
C ALA A 174 9.88 -8.24 -0.60
N TYR A 175 10.04 -6.98 -0.92
CA TYR A 175 11.16 -6.48 -1.73
C TYR A 175 12.35 -5.99 -0.90
N ARG A 176 12.28 -6.07 0.44
CA ARG A 176 13.30 -5.53 1.34
C ARG A 176 14.68 -6.16 1.09
N ASP A 177 14.74 -7.47 1.12
CA ASP A 177 15.99 -8.20 1.02
C ASP A 177 16.61 -8.07 -0.38
N ASP A 178 15.79 -8.16 -1.42
CA ASP A 178 16.23 -7.94 -2.81
C ASP A 178 16.76 -6.52 -3.05
N ALA A 179 16.11 -5.53 -2.47
CA ALA A 179 16.56 -4.14 -2.54
C ALA A 179 17.90 -3.94 -1.84
N LEU A 180 18.06 -4.50 -0.63
CA LEU A 180 19.33 -4.44 0.11
C LEU A 180 20.45 -5.20 -0.61
N LEU A 181 20.17 -6.36 -1.22
CA LEU A 181 21.15 -7.09 -2.04
C LEU A 181 21.59 -6.25 -3.24
N SER A 182 20.66 -5.56 -3.90
CA SER A 182 20.95 -4.67 -5.03
C SER A 182 21.79 -3.46 -4.58
N ALA A 183 21.45 -2.86 -3.44
CA ALA A 183 22.22 -1.77 -2.85
C ALA A 183 23.67 -2.21 -2.52
N ALA A 184 23.83 -3.39 -1.88
CA ALA A 184 25.15 -3.91 -1.56
C ALA A 184 25.99 -4.20 -2.82
N ARG A 185 25.36 -4.70 -3.88
CA ARG A 185 26.02 -4.91 -5.18
C ARG A 185 26.50 -3.58 -5.79
N LEU A 186 25.68 -2.54 -5.76
CA LEU A 186 26.06 -1.21 -6.25
C LEU A 186 27.18 -0.59 -5.42
N GLU A 187 27.14 -0.69 -4.09
CA GLU A 187 28.22 -0.23 -3.20
C GLU A 187 29.54 -0.96 -3.50
N GLN A 188 29.47 -2.28 -3.73
CA GLN A 188 30.63 -3.06 -4.10
C GLN A 188 31.20 -2.63 -5.46
N ALA A 189 30.35 -2.40 -6.45
CA ALA A 189 30.77 -1.93 -7.78
C ALA A 189 31.38 -0.52 -7.75
N ALA A 190 30.93 0.33 -6.81
CA ALA A 190 31.49 1.66 -6.56
C ALA A 190 32.82 1.64 -5.77
N GLY A 191 33.32 0.45 -5.36
CA GLY A 191 34.52 0.30 -4.55
C GLY A 191 34.31 0.52 -3.03
N HIS A 192 33.08 0.67 -2.57
CA HIS A 192 32.76 0.87 -1.16
C HIS A 192 32.57 -0.46 -0.44
N ALA A 193 33.63 -1.30 -0.41
CA ALA A 193 33.57 -2.66 0.11
C ALA A 193 33.05 -2.75 1.56
N GLU A 194 33.42 -1.82 2.43
CA GLU A 194 32.98 -1.80 3.83
C GLU A 194 31.47 -1.58 3.96
N ARG A 195 30.89 -0.68 3.14
CA ARG A 195 29.45 -0.43 3.14
C ARG A 195 28.68 -1.64 2.61
N ALA A 196 29.17 -2.26 1.54
CA ALA A 196 28.57 -3.48 1.02
C ALA A 196 28.59 -4.61 2.08
N GLN A 197 29.71 -4.78 2.78
CA GLN A 197 29.83 -5.78 3.86
C GLN A 197 28.87 -5.49 5.03
N ALA A 198 28.69 -4.22 5.41
CA ALA A 198 27.74 -3.85 6.45
C ALA A 198 26.29 -4.23 6.07
N ILE A 199 25.90 -4.01 4.81
CA ILE A 199 24.57 -4.41 4.31
C ILE A 199 24.43 -5.94 4.32
N TYR A 200 25.44 -6.68 3.83
CA TYR A 200 25.43 -8.14 3.85
C TYR A 200 25.36 -8.70 5.27
N ALA A 201 26.09 -8.13 6.22
CA ALA A 201 26.03 -8.54 7.62
C ALA A 201 24.65 -8.32 8.25
N GLY A 202 23.98 -7.20 7.92
CA GLY A 202 22.60 -6.95 8.30
C GLY A 202 21.63 -8.00 7.74
N LEU A 203 21.74 -8.28 6.43
CA LEU A 203 20.92 -9.30 5.77
C LEU A 203 21.14 -10.70 6.34
N LEU A 204 22.38 -11.07 6.66
CA LEU A 204 22.69 -12.35 7.25
C LEU A 204 21.95 -12.56 8.58
N LYS A 205 21.80 -11.50 9.35
CA LYS A 205 21.10 -11.52 10.64
C LYS A 205 19.56 -11.52 10.46
N ASP A 206 19.04 -10.67 9.58
CA ASP A 206 17.64 -10.28 9.58
C ASP A 206 16.82 -10.87 8.42
N ALA A 207 17.46 -11.40 7.36
CA ALA A 207 16.74 -11.97 6.22
C ALA A 207 15.84 -13.12 6.65
N ALA A 208 14.63 -13.15 6.10
CA ALA A 208 13.68 -14.22 6.40
C ALA A 208 13.97 -15.50 5.61
N ASP A 209 14.47 -15.35 4.38
CA ASP A 209 14.71 -16.46 3.46
C ASP A 209 16.07 -17.15 3.71
N PRO A 210 16.07 -18.49 3.93
CA PRO A 210 17.30 -19.25 4.11
C PRO A 210 18.26 -19.21 2.91
N ALA A 211 17.74 -19.12 1.68
CA ALA A 211 18.57 -19.05 0.48
C ALA A 211 19.31 -17.70 0.42
N THR A 212 18.63 -16.61 0.76
CA THR A 212 19.24 -15.29 0.91
C THR A 212 20.35 -15.32 1.96
N LYS A 213 20.09 -15.95 3.13
CA LYS A 213 21.12 -16.10 4.18
C LYS A 213 22.35 -16.88 3.69
N ALA A 214 22.13 -17.99 3.00
CA ALA A 214 23.22 -18.81 2.45
C ALA A 214 24.07 -18.04 1.42
N PHE A 215 23.41 -17.29 0.53
CA PHE A 215 24.07 -16.43 -0.45
C PHE A 215 24.91 -15.34 0.23
N VAL A 216 24.34 -14.66 1.20
CA VAL A 216 25.00 -13.56 1.92
C VAL A 216 26.13 -14.05 2.80
N ALA A 217 26.01 -15.23 3.44
CA ALA A 217 27.06 -15.84 4.23
C ALA A 217 28.38 -16.05 3.42
N ALA A 218 28.22 -16.33 2.12
CA ALA A 218 29.39 -16.44 1.23
C ALA A 218 30.09 -15.09 0.93
N LYS A 219 29.39 -13.96 1.20
CA LYS A 219 29.91 -12.59 0.97
C LYS A 219 30.49 -11.93 2.21
N VAL A 220 30.20 -12.47 3.40
CA VAL A 220 30.69 -11.93 4.68
C VAL A 220 31.90 -12.70 5.13
N PRO A 221 33.10 -12.08 5.25
CA PRO A 221 34.29 -12.74 5.77
C PRO A 221 34.08 -13.30 7.18
N GLY A 222 34.38 -14.56 7.40
CA GLY A 222 34.27 -15.21 8.72
C GLY A 222 32.83 -15.66 9.10
N ALA A 223 31.83 -15.49 8.25
CA ALA A 223 30.54 -16.08 8.49
C ALA A 223 30.63 -17.62 8.38
N ALA A 224 30.08 -18.33 9.37
CA ALA A 224 29.94 -19.78 9.28
C ALA A 224 29.07 -20.13 8.07
N ARG A 225 29.61 -20.90 7.13
CA ARG A 225 28.82 -21.43 6.02
C ARG A 225 27.71 -22.33 6.61
N PRO A 226 26.44 -22.13 6.30
CA PRO A 226 25.41 -23.08 6.67
C PRO A 226 25.86 -24.43 6.07
N THR A 227 26.09 -25.40 6.91
CA THR A 227 26.35 -26.77 6.49
C THR A 227 25.06 -27.23 5.83
N GLY A 228 25.02 -27.20 4.50
CA GLY A 228 23.96 -27.82 3.72
C GLY A 228 23.90 -29.27 4.17
N GLY A 229 22.70 -29.72 4.59
CA GLY A 229 22.46 -31.11 4.89
C GLY A 229 22.93 -31.94 3.69
N ALA A 230 24.06 -32.60 3.84
CA ALA A 230 24.46 -33.66 2.95
C ALA A 230 23.28 -34.67 2.99
N ALA A 231 22.62 -34.83 1.88
CA ALA A 231 21.81 -36.01 1.66
C ALA A 231 22.78 -37.20 1.85
N GLU A 232 22.73 -37.83 3.01
CA GLU A 232 23.30 -39.15 3.21
C GLU A 232 22.57 -40.07 2.23
N GLY A 233 23.16 -40.22 1.07
CA GLY A 233 22.88 -41.35 0.20
C GLY A 233 23.30 -42.61 0.97
N THR A 234 22.36 -43.29 1.53
CA THR A 234 22.51 -44.68 1.95
C THR A 234 22.86 -45.49 0.70
N ALA A 235 24.15 -45.62 0.49
CA ALA A 235 24.64 -46.71 -0.34
C ALA A 235 24.39 -48.01 0.46
N ASP A 236 23.28 -48.62 0.18
CA ASP A 236 23.01 -50.00 0.58
C ASP A 236 23.88 -50.90 -0.36
N SER A 237 25.03 -51.23 0.16
CA SER A 237 25.86 -52.29 -0.38
C SER A 237 25.35 -53.62 0.20
N ASP A 238 24.51 -54.31 -0.54
CA ASP A 238 24.21 -55.72 -0.29
C ASP A 238 25.24 -56.58 -1.03
N PRO A 239 26.13 -57.28 -0.35
CA PRO A 239 26.93 -58.32 -0.95
C PRO A 239 26.27 -59.67 -0.70
N GLU A 240 26.03 -60.41 -1.78
CA GLU A 240 25.86 -61.86 -1.87
C GLU A 240 24.57 -62.50 -1.35
N ARG A 241 23.72 -62.94 -2.28
CA ARG A 241 23.53 -64.40 -2.56
C ARG A 241 22.53 -64.63 -3.69
#